data_c44e7d5b5e056d0ab081d39e35abf978
#
_entry.id   c44e7d5b5e056d0ab081d39e35abf978
#
_cell.length_a   1.000
_cell.length_b   1.000
_cell.length_c   1.000
_cell.angle_alpha   90.00
_cell.angle_beta   90.00
_cell.angle_gamma   90.00
#
_symmetry.space_group_name_H-M   'P 1'
#
loop_
_entity.id
_entity.type
_entity.pdbx_description
1 polymer ?
#
loop_
_entity_poly.entity_id
_entity_poly.type
_entity_poly.pdbx_seq_one_letter_code
_entity_poly.pdbx_strand_id
1 'polypeptide(L)'
;SQEELKTMADQLEAALICFRAAETEMDCTPETMLALARVRMQMGDLREASRLLSRAEGAAMTLGVDAPRILSGSSLSQDIASMRSQLEKYSQAEALVKRAYEDVNVAAAFLKARDYDQAVKYLEQAMKVARENTTFVQALQPVILNLQAEISAGREQWALSESQYGKLIAEWDALTPEDKEKLRNNLASIQLGELYNEIHRNWAGVCLKQKRTTEARRVLGKIGEVPAEEPERPASRRRRR
;
A
#
# COMPACT_ATOMS: atom_id res chain seq x y z
N SER A 1 2.32 -14.27 -12.45
CA SER A 1 2.28 -12.83 -12.79
C SER A 1 0.83 -12.36 -12.95
N GLN A 2 0.59 -11.06 -12.98
CA GLN A 2 -0.75 -10.47 -13.23
C GLN A 2 -1.28 -10.83 -14.62
N GLU A 3 -0.39 -10.96 -15.59
CA GLU A 3 -0.73 -11.32 -16.98
C GLU A 3 -1.16 -12.79 -17.09
N GLU A 4 -0.52 -13.70 -16.37
CA GLU A 4 -0.93 -15.10 -16.28
C GLU A 4 -2.31 -15.25 -15.62
N LEU A 5 -2.57 -14.50 -14.55
CA LEU A 5 -3.88 -14.50 -13.88
C LEU A 5 -4.97 -13.99 -14.84
N LYS A 6 -4.70 -12.94 -15.60
CA LYS A 6 -5.62 -12.41 -16.61
C LYS A 6 -5.90 -13.46 -17.70
N THR A 7 -4.87 -14.08 -18.25
CA THR A 7 -5.01 -15.14 -19.26
C THR A 7 -5.85 -16.30 -18.74
N MET A 8 -5.61 -16.72 -17.48
CA MET A 8 -6.37 -17.78 -16.84
C MET A 8 -7.84 -17.39 -16.63
N ALA A 9 -8.12 -16.14 -16.23
CA ALA A 9 -9.48 -15.64 -16.11
C ALA A 9 -10.21 -15.65 -17.45
N ASP A 10 -9.58 -15.17 -18.52
CA ASP A 10 -10.15 -15.13 -19.87
C ASP A 10 -10.49 -16.55 -20.38
N GLN A 11 -9.62 -17.54 -20.11
CA GLN A 11 -9.87 -18.95 -20.47
C GLN A 11 -11.05 -19.53 -19.72
N LEU A 12 -11.18 -19.26 -18.42
CA LEU A 12 -12.30 -19.74 -17.60
C LEU A 12 -13.61 -19.06 -17.98
N GLU A 13 -13.59 -17.79 -18.34
CA GLU A 13 -14.76 -17.08 -18.86
C GLU A 13 -15.23 -17.66 -20.20
N ALA A 14 -14.28 -17.93 -21.11
CA ALA A 14 -14.59 -18.58 -22.39
C ALA A 14 -15.22 -19.98 -22.17
N ALA A 15 -14.71 -20.77 -21.23
CA ALA A 15 -15.29 -22.06 -20.87
C ALA A 15 -16.73 -21.92 -20.37
N LEU A 16 -17.03 -20.94 -19.49
CA LEU A 16 -18.39 -20.67 -19.02
C LEU A 16 -19.35 -20.26 -20.16
N ILE A 17 -18.86 -19.49 -21.14
CA ILE A 17 -19.65 -19.12 -22.32
C ILE A 17 -19.98 -20.37 -23.15
N CYS A 18 -19.00 -21.25 -23.37
CA CYS A 18 -19.22 -22.50 -24.09
C CYS A 18 -20.24 -23.42 -23.39
N PHE A 19 -20.17 -23.53 -22.07
CA PHE A 19 -21.16 -24.34 -21.31
C PHE A 19 -22.56 -23.78 -21.44
N ARG A 20 -22.77 -22.48 -21.46
CA ARG A 20 -24.06 -21.84 -21.69
C ARG A 20 -24.57 -22.04 -23.11
N ALA A 21 -23.69 -21.90 -24.12
CA ALA A 21 -24.07 -22.08 -25.53
C ALA A 21 -24.47 -23.53 -25.86
N ALA A 22 -23.92 -24.49 -25.13
CA ALA A 22 -24.24 -25.90 -25.28
C ALA A 22 -25.62 -26.31 -24.70
N GLU A 23 -26.35 -25.35 -24.08
CA GLU A 23 -27.61 -25.60 -23.34
C GLU A 23 -27.52 -26.71 -22.28
N THR A 24 -26.32 -27.17 -22.00
CA THR A 24 -26.03 -28.17 -20.99
C THR A 24 -25.41 -27.48 -19.80
N GLU A 25 -26.19 -27.32 -18.73
CA GLU A 25 -25.59 -27.04 -17.41
C GLU A 25 -24.79 -28.29 -17.01
N MET A 26 -23.51 -28.26 -17.31
CA MET A 26 -22.63 -29.40 -16.97
C MET A 26 -22.28 -29.33 -15.48
N ASP A 27 -22.12 -30.49 -14.85
CA ASP A 27 -21.70 -30.61 -13.44
C ASP A 27 -20.42 -29.83 -13.11
N CYS A 28 -19.60 -29.50 -14.12
CA CYS A 28 -18.39 -28.71 -13.97
C CYS A 28 -18.61 -27.17 -13.96
N THR A 29 -19.83 -26.68 -14.24
CA THR A 29 -20.13 -25.24 -14.24
C THR A 29 -19.88 -24.57 -12.88
N PRO A 30 -20.34 -25.11 -11.74
CA PRO A 30 -20.05 -24.54 -10.43
C PRO A 30 -18.57 -24.55 -10.10
N GLU A 31 -17.85 -25.58 -10.52
CA GLU A 31 -16.39 -25.68 -10.30
C GLU A 31 -15.61 -24.68 -11.11
N THR A 32 -16.00 -24.45 -12.35
CA THR A 32 -15.38 -23.42 -13.20
C THR A 32 -15.64 -22.03 -12.63
N MET A 33 -16.85 -21.76 -12.13
CA MET A 33 -17.15 -20.49 -11.42
C MET A 33 -16.31 -20.33 -10.16
N LEU A 34 -16.10 -21.41 -9.39
CA LEU A 34 -15.26 -21.41 -8.20
C LEU A 34 -13.79 -21.15 -8.55
N ALA A 35 -13.27 -21.77 -9.62
CA ALA A 35 -11.92 -21.52 -10.10
C ALA A 35 -11.74 -20.06 -10.55
N LEU A 36 -12.70 -19.52 -11.31
CA LEU A 36 -12.68 -18.12 -11.73
C LEU A 36 -12.76 -17.15 -10.54
N ALA A 37 -13.60 -17.45 -9.54
CA ALA A 37 -13.67 -16.65 -8.30
C ALA A 37 -12.31 -16.59 -7.59
N ARG A 38 -11.58 -17.72 -7.53
CA ARG A 38 -10.23 -17.77 -6.96
C ARG A 38 -9.25 -16.88 -7.71
N VAL A 39 -9.27 -16.92 -9.04
CA VAL A 39 -8.41 -16.07 -9.88
C VAL A 39 -8.76 -14.60 -9.69
N ARG A 40 -10.06 -14.24 -9.66
CA ARG A 40 -10.51 -12.86 -9.41
C ARG A 40 -10.09 -12.35 -8.03
N MET A 41 -10.14 -13.21 -6.99
CA MET A 41 -9.59 -12.86 -5.67
C MET A 41 -8.10 -12.56 -5.72
N GLN A 42 -7.32 -13.36 -6.43
CA GLN A 42 -5.87 -13.13 -6.57
C GLN A 42 -5.54 -11.85 -7.36
N MET A 43 -6.44 -11.46 -8.28
CA MET A 43 -6.35 -10.19 -9.01
C MET A 43 -6.80 -8.98 -8.18
N GLY A 44 -7.37 -9.19 -6.99
CA GLY A 44 -7.92 -8.14 -6.13
C GLY A 44 -9.35 -7.72 -6.49
N ASP A 45 -10.01 -8.39 -7.45
CA ASP A 45 -11.40 -8.13 -7.82
C ASP A 45 -12.36 -8.90 -6.91
N LEU A 46 -12.43 -8.44 -5.64
CA LEU A 46 -13.21 -9.11 -4.59
C LEU A 46 -14.72 -9.06 -4.88
N ARG A 47 -15.19 -8.03 -5.61
CA ARG A 47 -16.61 -7.89 -5.95
C ARG A 47 -17.06 -8.98 -6.93
N GLU A 48 -16.29 -9.17 -7.99
CA GLU A 48 -16.59 -10.20 -8.99
C GLU A 48 -16.40 -11.60 -8.41
N ALA A 49 -15.37 -11.81 -7.58
CA ALA A 49 -15.18 -13.06 -6.85
C ALA A 49 -16.41 -13.42 -5.99
N SER A 50 -16.96 -12.47 -5.24
CA SER A 50 -18.17 -12.65 -4.43
C SER A 50 -19.38 -13.04 -5.29
N ARG A 51 -19.57 -12.38 -6.43
CA ARG A 51 -20.65 -12.65 -7.39
C ARG A 51 -20.54 -14.08 -7.96
N LEU A 52 -19.33 -14.48 -8.33
CA LEU A 52 -19.07 -15.82 -8.88
C LEU A 52 -19.29 -16.91 -7.83
N LEU A 53 -18.89 -16.69 -6.58
CA LEU A 53 -19.15 -17.63 -5.49
C LEU A 53 -20.64 -17.84 -5.24
N SER A 54 -21.45 -16.78 -5.24
CA SER A 54 -22.89 -16.87 -5.08
C SER A 54 -23.56 -17.62 -6.24
N ARG A 55 -23.05 -17.43 -7.46
CA ARG A 55 -23.54 -18.15 -8.64
C ARG A 55 -23.13 -19.63 -8.62
N ALA A 56 -21.88 -19.93 -8.21
CA ALA A 56 -21.40 -21.30 -8.07
C ALA A 56 -22.25 -22.08 -7.06
N GLU A 57 -22.59 -21.46 -5.93
CA GLU A 57 -23.47 -22.06 -4.92
C GLU A 57 -24.88 -22.33 -5.46
N GLY A 58 -25.49 -21.34 -6.13
CA GLY A 58 -26.80 -21.51 -6.76
C GLY A 58 -26.81 -22.63 -7.82
N ALA A 59 -25.78 -22.69 -8.67
CA ALA A 59 -25.65 -23.76 -9.67
C ALA A 59 -25.42 -25.14 -9.01
N ALA A 60 -24.60 -25.22 -7.97
CA ALA A 60 -24.37 -26.46 -7.23
C ALA A 60 -25.67 -27.00 -6.59
N MET A 61 -26.50 -26.12 -6.02
CA MET A 61 -27.80 -26.48 -5.45
C MET A 61 -28.78 -26.97 -6.53
N THR A 62 -28.82 -26.32 -7.69
CA THR A 62 -29.71 -26.67 -8.80
C THR A 62 -29.35 -28.04 -9.40
N LEU A 63 -28.06 -28.32 -9.54
CA LEU A 63 -27.55 -29.56 -10.12
C LEU A 63 -27.49 -30.71 -9.10
N GLY A 64 -27.72 -30.44 -7.81
CA GLY A 64 -27.59 -31.45 -6.75
C GLY A 64 -26.16 -31.98 -6.59
N VAL A 65 -25.17 -31.24 -7.04
CA VAL A 65 -23.74 -31.63 -7.06
C VAL A 65 -23.10 -31.32 -5.72
N ASP A 66 -23.17 -32.25 -4.79
CA ASP A 66 -22.45 -32.17 -3.51
C ASP A 66 -21.58 -33.41 -3.23
N ALA A 67 -21.22 -34.13 -4.30
CA ALA A 67 -20.36 -35.29 -4.20
C ALA A 67 -18.90 -34.88 -3.82
N PRO A 68 -18.20 -35.68 -3.00
CA PRO A 68 -16.80 -35.45 -2.71
C PRO A 68 -15.96 -35.47 -3.99
N ARG A 69 -15.11 -34.47 -4.16
CA ARG A 69 -14.21 -34.40 -5.32
C ARG A 69 -13.13 -35.48 -5.24
N ILE A 70 -12.93 -36.21 -6.31
CA ILE A 70 -11.95 -37.28 -6.41
C ILE A 70 -10.51 -36.80 -6.12
N LEU A 71 -10.20 -35.54 -6.46
CA LEU A 71 -8.85 -34.97 -6.33
C LEU A 71 -8.60 -34.26 -5.00
N SER A 72 -9.62 -33.71 -4.33
CA SER A 72 -9.42 -32.90 -3.12
C SER A 72 -9.98 -33.54 -1.85
N GLY A 73 -10.84 -34.53 -1.97
CA GLY A 73 -11.55 -35.16 -0.83
C GLY A 73 -12.58 -34.22 -0.15
N SER A 74 -12.69 -32.97 -0.60
CA SER A 74 -13.64 -31.96 -0.10
C SER A 74 -14.89 -31.93 -0.99
N SER A 75 -16.05 -31.60 -0.42
CA SER A 75 -17.25 -31.33 -1.20
C SER A 75 -17.17 -29.91 -1.81
N LEU A 76 -17.91 -29.69 -2.90
CA LEU A 76 -18.00 -28.37 -3.53
C LEU A 76 -18.53 -27.30 -2.56
N SER A 77 -19.49 -27.66 -1.72
CA SER A 77 -20.05 -26.81 -0.67
C SER A 77 -18.98 -26.39 0.36
N GLN A 78 -18.09 -27.31 0.75
CA GLN A 78 -16.97 -27.00 1.65
C GLN A 78 -15.98 -26.06 0.99
N ASP A 79 -15.66 -26.25 -0.29
CA ASP A 79 -14.74 -25.38 -1.03
C ASP A 79 -15.32 -23.96 -1.19
N ILE A 80 -16.62 -23.84 -1.49
CA ILE A 80 -17.34 -22.56 -1.56
C ILE A 80 -17.32 -21.86 -0.20
N ALA A 81 -17.63 -22.57 0.88
CA ALA A 81 -17.63 -22.03 2.24
C ALA A 81 -16.22 -21.55 2.66
N SER A 82 -15.20 -22.35 2.36
CA SER A 82 -13.80 -21.98 2.62
C SER A 82 -13.41 -20.71 1.86
N MET A 83 -13.76 -20.61 0.59
CA MET A 83 -13.45 -19.45 -0.22
C MET A 83 -14.23 -18.21 0.21
N ARG A 84 -15.48 -18.34 0.67
CA ARG A 84 -16.22 -17.23 1.29
C ARG A 84 -15.53 -16.70 2.53
N SER A 85 -15.07 -17.59 3.41
CA SER A 85 -14.31 -17.18 4.59
C SER A 85 -13.03 -16.44 4.23
N GLN A 86 -12.32 -16.89 3.17
CA GLN A 86 -11.16 -16.18 2.67
C GLN A 86 -11.53 -14.80 2.09
N LEU A 87 -12.57 -14.73 1.27
CA LEU A 87 -13.05 -13.48 0.67
C LEU A 87 -13.44 -12.45 1.75
N GLU A 88 -14.11 -12.90 2.81
CA GLU A 88 -14.48 -12.05 3.93
C GLU A 88 -13.25 -11.48 4.64
N LYS A 89 -12.24 -12.31 4.89
CA LYS A 89 -10.95 -11.86 5.46
C LYS A 89 -10.26 -10.83 4.57
N TYR A 90 -10.24 -11.04 3.23
CA TYR A 90 -9.67 -10.08 2.29
C TYR A 90 -10.45 -8.76 2.28
N SER A 91 -11.78 -8.82 2.27
CA SER A 91 -12.64 -7.63 2.32
C SER A 91 -12.46 -6.83 3.61
N GLN A 92 -12.34 -7.53 4.75
CA GLN A 92 -12.04 -6.88 6.04
C GLN A 92 -10.66 -6.23 6.04
N ALA A 93 -9.65 -6.92 5.49
CA ALA A 93 -8.30 -6.37 5.36
C ALA A 93 -8.28 -5.13 4.46
N GLU A 94 -8.97 -5.15 3.32
CA GLU A 94 -9.10 -4.00 2.42
C GLU A 94 -9.77 -2.80 3.10
N ALA A 95 -10.85 -3.03 3.84
CA ALA A 95 -11.54 -1.99 4.60
C ALA A 95 -10.64 -1.36 5.68
N LEU A 96 -9.82 -2.17 6.37
CA LEU A 96 -8.85 -1.70 7.36
C LEU A 96 -7.75 -0.86 6.70
N VAL A 97 -7.23 -1.30 5.56
CA VAL A 97 -6.23 -0.55 4.80
C VAL A 97 -6.79 0.79 4.33
N LYS A 98 -7.99 0.81 3.77
CA LYS A 98 -8.66 2.05 3.36
C LYS A 98 -8.79 3.01 4.54
N ARG A 99 -9.23 2.52 5.70
CA ARG A 99 -9.31 3.33 6.91
C ARG A 99 -7.96 3.88 7.34
N ALA A 100 -6.90 3.09 7.29
CA ALA A 100 -5.56 3.56 7.61
C ALA A 100 -5.09 4.68 6.67
N TYR A 101 -5.42 4.63 5.37
CA TYR A 101 -5.18 5.74 4.44
C TYR A 101 -5.96 7.00 4.81
N GLU A 102 -7.23 6.85 5.20
CA GLU A 102 -8.05 7.97 5.66
C GLU A 102 -7.46 8.60 6.92
N ASP A 103 -7.03 7.80 7.89
CA ASP A 103 -6.38 8.27 9.12
C ASP A 103 -5.07 9.02 8.82
N VAL A 104 -4.25 8.54 7.89
CA VAL A 104 -3.02 9.23 7.44
C VAL A 104 -3.34 10.58 6.80
N ASN A 105 -4.36 10.66 5.95
CA ASN A 105 -4.78 11.91 5.31
C ASN A 105 -5.31 12.92 6.34
N VAL A 106 -6.07 12.46 7.33
CA VAL A 106 -6.56 13.29 8.43
C VAL A 106 -5.39 13.78 9.27
N ALA A 107 -4.43 12.91 9.60
CA ALA A 107 -3.20 13.31 10.31
C ALA A 107 -2.41 14.39 9.57
N ALA A 108 -2.27 14.27 8.25
CA ALA A 108 -1.61 15.28 7.42
C ALA A 108 -2.36 16.63 7.44
N ALA A 109 -3.68 16.62 7.49
CA ALA A 109 -4.48 17.83 7.62
C ALA A 109 -4.26 18.51 8.98
N PHE A 110 -4.25 17.74 10.08
CA PHE A 110 -3.95 18.27 11.42
C PHE A 110 -2.51 18.79 11.53
N LEU A 111 -1.54 18.12 10.90
CA LEU A 111 -0.17 18.59 10.81
C LEU A 111 -0.08 19.98 10.14
N LYS A 112 -0.79 20.17 9.01
CA LYS A 112 -0.89 21.47 8.34
C LYS A 112 -1.52 22.55 9.23
N ALA A 113 -2.51 22.17 10.05
CA ALA A 113 -3.14 23.04 11.04
C ALA A 113 -2.28 23.26 12.30
N ARG A 114 -1.11 22.58 12.42
CA ARG A 114 -0.22 22.58 13.59
C ARG A 114 -0.85 21.98 14.85
N ASP A 115 -1.89 21.18 14.70
CA ASP A 115 -2.46 20.37 15.78
C ASP A 115 -1.74 19.02 15.83
N TYR A 116 -0.55 19.05 16.42
CA TYR A 116 0.34 17.89 16.46
C TYR A 116 -0.22 16.73 17.30
N ASP A 117 -1.05 17.03 18.30
CA ASP A 117 -1.61 15.99 19.20
C ASP A 117 -2.67 15.16 18.47
N GLN A 118 -3.55 15.82 17.72
CA GLN A 118 -4.51 15.12 16.87
C GLN A 118 -3.78 14.36 15.73
N ALA A 119 -2.79 14.97 15.10
CA ALA A 119 -2.01 14.30 14.06
C ALA A 119 -1.39 12.99 14.58
N VAL A 120 -0.74 13.01 15.75
CA VAL A 120 -0.17 11.80 16.39
C VAL A 120 -1.22 10.72 16.61
N LYS A 121 -2.38 11.09 17.17
CA LYS A 121 -3.47 10.14 17.45
C LYS A 121 -3.93 9.38 16.20
N TYR A 122 -4.12 10.07 15.08
CA TYR A 122 -4.51 9.43 13.84
C TYR A 122 -3.38 8.59 13.24
N LEU A 123 -2.13 9.04 13.33
CA LEU A 123 -0.98 8.21 12.88
C LEU A 123 -0.82 6.94 13.73
N GLU A 124 -1.08 6.99 15.03
CA GLU A 124 -1.05 5.79 15.88
C GLU A 124 -2.14 4.79 15.50
N GLN A 125 -3.34 5.27 15.13
CA GLN A 125 -4.42 4.41 14.62
C GLN A 125 -4.01 3.74 13.30
N ALA A 126 -3.48 4.51 12.35
CA ALA A 126 -2.97 3.98 11.10
C ALA A 126 -1.83 2.97 11.31
N MET A 127 -0.88 3.26 12.21
CA MET A 127 0.21 2.34 12.55
C MET A 127 -0.27 1.03 13.20
N LYS A 128 -1.34 1.06 13.99
CA LYS A 128 -1.90 -0.15 14.57
C LYS A 128 -2.40 -1.09 13.47
N VAL A 129 -3.17 -0.56 12.51
CA VAL A 129 -3.60 -1.32 11.33
C VAL A 129 -2.40 -1.83 10.56
N ALA A 130 -1.36 -0.99 10.44
CA ALA A 130 -0.11 -1.31 9.79
C ALA A 130 0.59 -2.54 10.37
N ARG A 131 0.64 -2.68 11.66
CA ARG A 131 1.30 -3.80 12.35
C ARG A 131 0.52 -5.11 12.24
N GLU A 132 -0.80 -5.02 12.14
CA GLU A 132 -1.69 -6.18 12.10
C GLU A 132 -1.83 -6.78 10.68
N ASN A 133 -1.51 -6.01 9.63
CA ASN A 133 -1.70 -6.39 8.23
C ASN A 133 -0.43 -6.23 7.40
N THR A 134 0.47 -7.20 7.49
CA THR A 134 1.84 -7.12 6.96
C THR A 134 1.97 -6.94 5.45
N THR A 135 1.00 -7.36 4.66
CA THR A 135 1.13 -7.39 3.19
C THR A 135 0.80 -6.04 2.53
N PHE A 136 -0.18 -5.29 3.05
CA PHE A 136 -0.63 -4.02 2.44
C PHE A 136 -0.03 -2.79 3.11
N VAL A 137 0.49 -2.95 4.29
CA VAL A 137 0.86 -1.84 5.16
C VAL A 137 2.32 -1.44 5.05
N GLN A 138 3.19 -2.31 4.56
CA GLN A 138 4.57 -1.92 4.26
C GLN A 138 4.66 -0.67 3.39
N ALA A 139 3.64 -0.45 2.56
CA ALA A 139 3.54 0.71 1.70
C ALA A 139 3.20 2.03 2.45
N LEU A 140 2.38 1.98 3.50
CA LEU A 140 2.03 3.17 4.31
C LEU A 140 3.10 3.55 5.32
N GLN A 141 3.92 2.61 5.74
CA GLN A 141 4.93 2.83 6.76
C GLN A 141 5.88 4.01 6.45
N PRO A 142 6.42 4.17 5.23
CA PRO A 142 7.26 5.32 4.91
C PRO A 142 6.52 6.66 5.03
N VAL A 143 5.24 6.70 4.63
CA VAL A 143 4.42 7.91 4.72
C VAL A 143 4.17 8.29 6.18
N ILE A 144 3.80 7.29 7.01
CA ILE A 144 3.57 7.50 8.44
C ILE A 144 4.84 7.99 9.14
N LEU A 145 5.99 7.37 8.85
CA LEU A 145 7.28 7.77 9.42
C LEU A 145 7.69 9.18 8.99
N ASN A 146 7.44 9.56 7.73
CA ASN A 146 7.67 10.92 7.25
C ASN A 146 6.83 11.94 8.04
N LEU A 147 5.52 11.70 8.19
CA LEU A 147 4.65 12.59 8.97
C LEU A 147 5.05 12.66 10.45
N GLN A 148 5.49 11.55 11.06
CA GLN A 148 6.01 11.56 12.42
C GLN A 148 7.27 12.43 12.57
N ALA A 149 8.17 12.36 11.60
CA ALA A 149 9.37 13.20 11.58
C ALA A 149 9.01 14.68 11.41
N GLU A 150 8.02 15.00 10.59
CA GLU A 150 7.51 16.37 10.44
C GLU A 150 6.84 16.90 11.71
N ILE A 151 6.05 16.06 12.41
CA ILE A 151 5.47 16.41 13.71
C ILE A 151 6.57 16.71 14.73
N SER A 152 7.60 15.85 14.79
CA SER A 152 8.76 16.09 15.67
C SER A 152 9.47 17.39 15.35
N ALA A 153 9.64 17.72 14.06
CA ALA A 153 10.17 19.00 13.62
C ALA A 153 9.27 20.18 14.01
N GLY A 154 7.96 20.04 13.84
CA GLY A 154 6.99 21.06 14.22
C GLY A 154 6.94 21.33 15.72
N ARG A 155 7.25 20.34 16.54
CA ARG A 155 7.42 20.45 18.00
C ARG A 155 8.82 20.89 18.42
N GLU A 156 9.67 21.26 17.48
CA GLU A 156 11.07 21.65 17.70
C GLU A 156 11.96 20.55 18.30
N GLN A 157 11.53 19.29 18.20
CA GLN A 157 12.27 18.10 18.63
C GLN A 157 13.27 17.68 17.53
N TRP A 158 14.20 18.56 17.19
CA TRP A 158 15.07 18.43 16.03
C TRP A 158 15.88 17.14 15.97
N ALA A 159 16.47 16.73 17.09
CA ALA A 159 17.27 15.50 17.17
C ALA A 159 16.43 14.25 16.90
N LEU A 160 15.17 14.21 17.39
CA LEU A 160 14.25 13.12 17.16
C LEU A 160 13.83 13.08 15.68
N SER A 161 13.46 14.22 15.11
CA SER A 161 13.11 14.35 13.70
C SER A 161 14.23 13.89 12.78
N GLU A 162 15.47 14.30 13.03
CA GLU A 162 16.64 13.85 12.26
C GLU A 162 16.87 12.35 12.35
N SER A 163 16.75 11.79 13.56
CA SER A 163 16.87 10.34 13.76
C SER A 163 15.81 9.57 12.96
N GLN A 164 14.58 10.09 12.91
CA GLN A 164 13.48 9.49 12.17
C GLN A 164 13.72 9.55 10.64
N TYR A 165 14.12 10.70 10.11
CA TYR A 165 14.48 10.82 8.69
C TYR A 165 15.68 9.96 8.32
N GLY A 166 16.70 9.92 9.17
CA GLY A 166 17.88 9.08 8.94
C GLY A 166 17.54 7.59 8.85
N LYS A 167 16.68 7.10 9.74
CA LYS A 167 16.19 5.71 9.69
C LYS A 167 15.37 5.45 8.44
N LEU A 168 14.43 6.34 8.12
CA LEU A 168 13.56 6.19 6.96
C LEU A 168 14.36 6.11 5.65
N ILE A 169 15.37 6.95 5.49
CA ILE A 169 16.23 6.93 4.31
C ILE A 169 17.12 5.68 4.29
N ALA A 170 17.65 5.26 5.44
CA ALA A 170 18.45 4.04 5.52
C ALA A 170 17.63 2.79 5.16
N GLU A 171 16.38 2.70 5.65
CA GLU A 171 15.45 1.63 5.29
C GLU A 171 15.11 1.65 3.80
N TRP A 172 14.88 2.85 3.23
CA TRP A 172 14.62 3.01 1.80
C TRP A 172 15.81 2.64 0.91
N ASP A 173 17.01 3.07 1.30
CA ASP A 173 18.25 2.76 0.56
C ASP A 173 18.57 1.25 0.60
N ALA A 174 18.19 0.57 1.67
CA ALA A 174 18.35 -0.88 1.84
C ALA A 174 17.37 -1.73 1.02
N LEU A 175 16.27 -1.16 0.50
CA LEU A 175 15.31 -1.88 -0.31
C LEU A 175 15.93 -2.34 -1.64
N THR A 176 15.64 -3.59 -2.01
CA THR A 176 16.03 -4.10 -3.33
C THR A 176 15.23 -3.41 -4.45
N PRO A 177 15.73 -3.41 -5.69
CA PRO A 177 14.97 -2.90 -6.83
C PRO A 177 13.59 -3.56 -6.97
N GLU A 178 13.51 -4.86 -6.68
CA GLU A 178 12.25 -5.63 -6.72
C GLU A 178 11.26 -5.16 -5.63
N ASP A 179 11.73 -4.88 -4.42
CA ASP A 179 10.89 -4.39 -3.34
C ASP A 179 10.40 -2.96 -3.61
N LYS A 180 11.27 -2.12 -4.19
CA LYS A 180 10.89 -0.77 -4.66
C LYS A 180 9.81 -0.82 -5.72
N GLU A 181 9.89 -1.80 -6.64
CA GLU A 181 8.87 -2.00 -7.67
C GLU A 181 7.55 -2.52 -7.07
N LYS A 182 7.59 -3.45 -6.12
CA LYS A 182 6.40 -3.90 -5.37
C LYS A 182 5.74 -2.75 -4.62
N LEU A 183 6.53 -1.90 -3.95
CA LEU A 183 6.02 -0.70 -3.28
C LEU A 183 5.35 0.26 -4.27
N ARG A 184 5.96 0.47 -5.45
CA ARG A 184 5.40 1.31 -6.52
C ARG A 184 4.05 0.80 -7.00
N ASN A 185 3.92 -0.51 -7.19
CA ASN A 185 2.69 -1.13 -7.65
C ASN A 185 1.58 -1.09 -6.59
N ASN A 186 1.93 -1.23 -5.31
CA ASN A 186 0.99 -1.17 -4.19
C ASN A 186 0.57 0.26 -3.84
N LEU A 187 1.40 1.25 -4.16
CA LEU A 187 1.18 2.68 -3.92
C LEU A 187 0.94 3.45 -5.23
N ALA A 188 0.23 2.87 -6.17
CA ALA A 188 -0.06 3.51 -7.46
C ALA A 188 -0.68 4.92 -7.34
N SER A 189 -1.28 5.25 -6.18
CA SER A 189 -1.81 6.57 -5.84
C SER A 189 -0.77 7.52 -5.22
N ILE A 190 0.41 7.02 -4.80
CA ILE A 190 1.49 7.82 -4.21
C ILE A 190 2.69 7.72 -5.13
N GLN A 191 3.14 8.85 -5.65
CA GLN A 191 4.36 8.92 -6.46
C GLN A 191 5.57 8.67 -5.55
N LEU A 192 6.03 7.42 -5.47
CA LEU A 192 7.11 7.00 -4.57
C LEU A 192 8.41 7.78 -4.76
N GLY A 193 8.72 8.15 -6.01
CA GLY A 193 9.87 9.02 -6.30
C GLY A 193 9.72 10.41 -5.70
N GLU A 194 8.50 10.95 -5.72
CA GLU A 194 8.15 12.21 -5.07
C GLU A 194 8.28 12.11 -3.55
N LEU A 195 7.78 11.03 -2.94
CA LEU A 195 7.88 10.82 -1.49
C LEU A 195 9.35 10.77 -1.03
N TYR A 196 10.23 10.08 -1.77
CA TYR A 196 11.65 10.04 -1.47
C TYR A 196 12.28 11.44 -1.52
N ASN A 197 11.95 12.21 -2.54
CA ASN A 197 12.42 13.59 -2.68
C ASN A 197 11.86 14.48 -1.58
N GLU A 198 10.59 14.34 -1.23
CA GLU A 198 9.94 15.07 -0.16
C GLU A 198 10.59 14.81 1.20
N ILE A 199 10.88 13.55 1.52
CA ILE A 199 11.61 13.17 2.75
C ILE A 199 12.96 13.91 2.82
N HIS A 200 13.70 13.96 1.72
CA HIS A 200 15.00 14.66 1.69
C HIS A 200 14.85 16.17 1.84
N ARG A 201 13.84 16.78 1.20
CA ARG A 201 13.54 18.21 1.36
C ARG A 201 13.17 18.56 2.81
N ASN A 202 12.32 17.74 3.42
CA ASN A 202 11.88 17.93 4.80
C ASN A 202 13.06 17.81 5.76
N TRP A 203 13.91 16.80 5.60
CA TRP A 203 15.13 16.66 6.41
C TRP A 203 16.10 17.84 6.21
N ALA A 204 16.33 18.26 4.98
CA ALA A 204 17.15 19.44 4.73
C ALA A 204 16.57 20.69 5.39
N GLY A 205 15.25 20.84 5.39
CA GLY A 205 14.54 21.91 6.11
C GLY A 205 14.84 21.89 7.61
N VAL A 206 14.86 20.72 8.25
CA VAL A 206 15.25 20.55 9.66
C VAL A 206 16.70 20.99 9.89
N CYS A 207 17.63 20.57 9.01
CA CYS A 207 19.03 20.98 9.08
C CYS A 207 19.19 22.52 8.95
N LEU A 208 18.43 23.15 8.04
CA LEU A 208 18.46 24.61 7.86
C LEU A 208 17.93 25.36 9.09
N LYS A 209 16.86 24.85 9.73
CA LYS A 209 16.35 25.44 11.00
C LYS A 209 17.40 25.41 12.10
N GLN A 210 18.27 24.41 12.10
CA GLN A 210 19.40 24.29 13.01
C GLN A 210 20.68 25.04 12.54
N LYS A 211 20.60 25.79 11.44
CA LYS A 211 21.73 26.50 10.83
C LYS A 211 22.84 25.56 10.30
N ARG A 212 22.53 24.32 10.02
CA ARG A 212 23.45 23.27 9.50
C ARG A 212 23.38 23.23 7.96
N THR A 213 23.83 24.33 7.33
CA THR A 213 23.70 24.51 5.87
C THR A 213 24.47 23.46 5.05
N THR A 214 25.67 23.09 5.50
CA THR A 214 26.49 22.06 4.81
C THR A 214 25.79 20.72 4.75
N GLU A 215 25.12 20.32 5.83
CA GLU A 215 24.41 19.06 5.90
C GLU A 215 23.11 19.10 5.08
N ALA A 216 22.39 20.20 5.11
CA ALA A 216 21.24 20.42 4.25
C ALA A 216 21.61 20.27 2.76
N ARG A 217 22.73 20.84 2.33
CA ARG A 217 23.27 20.69 0.97
C ARG A 217 23.60 19.22 0.65
N ARG A 218 24.21 18.49 1.59
CA ARG A 218 24.52 17.07 1.42
C ARG A 218 23.26 16.23 1.23
N VAL A 219 22.21 16.50 2.00
CA VAL A 219 20.95 15.81 1.93
C VAL A 219 20.23 16.08 0.60
N LEU A 220 20.16 17.35 0.18
CA LEU A 220 19.56 17.75 -1.10
C LEU A 220 20.36 17.26 -2.32
N GLY A 221 21.68 17.16 -2.18
CA GLY A 221 22.54 16.60 -3.23
C GLY A 221 22.19 15.17 -3.63
N LYS A 222 21.61 14.37 -2.71
CA LYS A 222 21.17 13.01 -3.01
C LYS A 222 19.99 12.94 -4.02
N ILE A 223 19.20 14.02 -4.09
CA ILE A 223 18.06 14.13 -5.02
C ILE A 223 18.35 15.10 -6.19
N GLY A 224 19.62 15.52 -6.33
CA GLY A 224 20.03 16.44 -7.40
C GLY A 224 19.62 17.91 -7.17
N GLU A 225 19.09 18.24 -6.00
CA GLU A 225 18.67 19.60 -5.63
C GLU A 225 19.75 20.23 -4.73
N VAL A 226 20.68 20.99 -5.33
CA VAL A 226 21.67 21.76 -4.55
C VAL A 226 21.22 23.22 -4.51
N PRO A 227 21.02 23.80 -3.32
CA PRO A 227 20.74 25.25 -3.23
C PRO A 227 21.87 26.06 -3.87
N ALA A 228 21.52 27.04 -4.69
CA ALA A 228 22.50 27.97 -5.24
C ALA A 228 23.35 28.56 -4.10
N GLU A 229 24.65 28.63 -4.30
CA GLU A 229 25.52 29.29 -3.32
C GLU A 229 25.03 30.69 -3.12
N GLU A 230 24.68 31.07 -1.86
CA GLU A 230 24.55 32.46 -1.53
C GLU A 230 25.91 33.12 -1.83
N PRO A 231 25.96 34.18 -2.64
CA PRO A 231 27.21 34.87 -2.89
C PRO A 231 27.80 35.30 -1.55
N GLU A 232 29.03 34.85 -1.29
CA GLU A 232 29.75 35.24 -0.09
C GLU A 232 29.65 36.76 0.04
N ARG A 233 28.98 37.23 1.09
CA ARG A 233 28.97 38.67 1.38
C ARG A 233 30.42 39.09 1.51
N PRO A 234 30.91 40.03 0.67
CA PRO A 234 32.30 40.45 0.73
C PRO A 234 32.59 40.93 2.16
N ALA A 235 33.60 40.32 2.77
CA ALA A 235 34.03 40.66 4.11
C ALA A 235 34.19 42.20 4.19
N SER A 236 33.30 42.83 4.98
CA SER A 236 33.34 44.28 5.17
C SER A 236 34.74 44.65 5.62
N ARG A 237 35.51 45.31 4.74
CA ARG A 237 36.81 45.89 5.06
C ARG A 237 36.62 46.77 6.31
N ARG A 238 36.97 46.23 7.48
CA ARG A 238 37.17 47.07 8.67
C ARG A 238 38.19 48.14 8.32
N ARG A 239 37.72 49.33 8.00
CA ARG A 239 38.55 50.51 7.96
C ARG A 239 39.11 50.69 9.37
N ARG A 240 40.40 50.37 9.54
CA ARG A 240 41.19 50.87 10.68
C ARG A 240 41.28 52.38 10.53
N ARG A 241 40.74 53.10 11.47
CA ARG A 241 41.12 54.47 11.78
C ARG A 241 42.09 54.46 12.97
#